data_0ba2a9fd4099f87ca05b6254fd1cbb0d
#
_entry.id   0ba2a9fd4099f87ca05b6254fd1cbb0d
#
_cell.length_a   1.000
_cell.length_b   1.000
_cell.length_c   1.000
_cell.angle_alpha   90.00
_cell.angle_beta   90.00
_cell.angle_gamma   90.00
#
_symmetry.space_group_name_H-M   'P 1'
#
loop_
_entity.id
_entity.type
_entity.pdbx_description
1 polymer ?
#
loop_
_entity_poly.entity_id
_entity_poly.type
_entity_poly.pdbx_seq_one_letter_code
_entity_poly.pdbx_strand_id
1 'polypeptide(L)'
;MVLQAQEGRLTTSSVRVLVATAVPAERDAVAQAFPGPVDEVRLPGVSLRRTAGGYDLLAAGVGPALAAASTATALTAAALGGTPYALVVSAGIAGGFPPDAPVGSLVVADEITAADLGAETAEGFLPVTELGFGTVTHRPPHPLVRDLTTALDARAGAVLTVSTVTGSAERAALLRARHPRALAEAMEGFGVAEAAAAHGTPVLEIRAVSNPVGPRDRAAWRIGDALAALTEGFARLVPVLEKWNPHDR
;
A
#
# COMPACT_ATOMS: atom_id res chain seq x y z
N MET A 1 44.91 -19.19 -31.90
CA MET A 1 44.50 -18.16 -30.92
C MET A 1 42.99 -18.17 -30.85
N VAL A 2 42.45 -18.91 -29.87
CA VAL A 2 41.02 -19.16 -29.76
C VAL A 2 40.44 -18.06 -28.83
N LEU A 3 39.54 -17.24 -29.38
CA LEU A 3 38.77 -16.26 -28.64
C LEU A 3 37.70 -17.00 -27.84
N GLN A 4 37.86 -17.06 -26.52
CA GLN A 4 36.81 -17.47 -25.62
C GLN A 4 35.74 -16.36 -25.57
N ALA A 5 34.56 -16.67 -26.07
CA ALA A 5 33.37 -15.85 -25.83
C ALA A 5 33.01 -15.93 -24.33
N GLN A 6 33.08 -14.81 -23.63
CA GLN A 6 32.50 -14.68 -22.32
C GLN A 6 30.97 -14.72 -22.51
N GLU A 7 30.36 -15.81 -22.06
CA GLU A 7 28.92 -15.89 -21.87
C GLU A 7 28.53 -14.84 -20.80
N GLY A 8 27.93 -13.75 -21.27
CA GLY A 8 27.34 -12.76 -20.44
C GLY A 8 26.22 -13.43 -19.62
N ARG A 9 26.45 -13.55 -18.31
CA ARG A 9 25.44 -13.93 -17.34
C ARG A 9 24.31 -12.91 -17.48
N LEU A 10 23.18 -13.30 -18.06
CA LEU A 10 21.93 -12.55 -18.01
C LEU A 10 21.54 -12.45 -16.53
N THR A 11 21.93 -11.36 -15.91
CA THR A 11 21.37 -10.99 -14.60
C THR A 11 19.90 -10.73 -14.85
N THR A 12 19.02 -11.64 -14.41
CA THR A 12 17.61 -11.36 -14.26
C THR A 12 17.51 -10.09 -13.44
N SER A 13 17.10 -8.99 -14.06
CA SER A 13 16.86 -7.73 -13.37
C SER A 13 15.80 -8.01 -12.32
N SER A 14 16.19 -8.04 -11.05
CA SER A 14 15.23 -8.19 -9.98
C SER A 14 14.24 -7.03 -10.05
N VAL A 15 12.95 -7.35 -10.01
CA VAL A 15 11.87 -6.38 -10.02
C VAL A 15 12.07 -5.42 -8.85
N ARG A 16 12.26 -4.12 -9.10
CA ARG A 16 12.37 -3.13 -8.03
C ARG A 16 10.99 -2.75 -7.52
N VAL A 17 10.82 -2.81 -6.21
CA VAL A 17 9.55 -2.52 -5.54
C VAL A 17 9.76 -1.40 -4.51
N LEU A 18 8.91 -0.38 -4.54
CA LEU A 18 8.81 0.62 -3.48
C LEU A 18 7.70 0.23 -2.51
N VAL A 19 8.02 0.07 -1.23
CA VAL A 19 7.03 -0.14 -0.17
C VAL A 19 6.90 1.13 0.64
N ALA A 20 5.73 1.75 0.60
CA ALA A 20 5.39 2.97 1.32
C ALA A 20 4.50 2.64 2.54
N THR A 21 4.95 3.01 3.72
CA THR A 21 4.21 2.91 4.99
C THR A 21 4.00 4.30 5.58
N ALA A 22 3.08 4.47 6.53
CA ALA A 22 2.86 5.77 7.16
C ALA A 22 4.01 6.17 8.08
N VAL A 23 4.45 5.27 8.93
CA VAL A 23 5.38 5.58 10.04
C VAL A 23 6.57 4.63 10.09
N PRO A 24 7.67 5.05 10.75
CA PRO A 24 8.86 4.19 10.89
C PRO A 24 8.58 2.81 11.50
N ALA A 25 7.64 2.70 12.46
CA ALA A 25 7.32 1.43 13.10
C ALA A 25 6.75 0.39 12.10
N GLU A 26 5.90 0.82 11.17
CA GLU A 26 5.37 -0.04 10.11
C GLU A 26 6.46 -0.43 9.10
N ARG A 27 7.27 0.56 8.67
CA ARG A 27 8.41 0.30 7.79
C ARG A 27 9.37 -0.72 8.41
N ASP A 28 9.63 -0.60 9.70
CA ASP A 28 10.56 -1.47 10.42
C ASP A 28 9.97 -2.87 10.62
N ALA A 29 8.65 -3.00 10.78
CA ALA A 29 7.95 -4.29 10.76
C ALA A 29 8.07 -4.96 9.39
N VAL A 30 7.84 -4.23 8.30
CA VAL A 30 8.05 -4.73 6.93
C VAL A 30 9.50 -5.13 6.71
N ALA A 31 10.46 -4.34 7.20
CA ALA A 31 11.89 -4.62 7.04
C ALA A 31 12.32 -5.97 7.63
N GLN A 32 11.63 -6.47 8.66
CA GLN A 32 11.94 -7.77 9.27
C GLN A 32 11.70 -8.96 8.31
N ALA A 33 10.90 -8.77 7.27
CA ALA A 33 10.71 -9.80 6.24
C ALA A 33 11.90 -9.92 5.26
N PHE A 34 12.85 -8.99 5.30
CA PHE A 34 14.00 -8.93 4.39
C PHE A 34 15.29 -9.20 5.16
N PRO A 35 15.84 -10.43 5.10
CA PRO A 35 17.12 -10.74 5.74
C PRO A 35 18.28 -10.05 5.02
N GLY A 36 19.28 -9.63 5.78
CA GLY A 36 20.53 -9.07 5.25
C GLY A 36 20.68 -7.56 5.49
N PRO A 37 21.74 -6.97 4.95
CA PRO A 37 22.04 -5.56 5.15
C PRO A 37 21.00 -4.67 4.47
N VAL A 38 20.77 -3.52 5.09
CA VAL A 38 19.88 -2.47 4.61
C VAL A 38 20.66 -1.17 4.51
N ASP A 39 20.72 -0.58 3.33
CA ASP A 39 21.37 0.69 3.08
C ASP A 39 20.39 1.85 3.24
N GLU A 40 20.81 2.92 3.90
CA GLU A 40 20.03 4.15 3.94
C GLU A 40 20.33 5.02 2.71
N VAL A 41 19.30 5.33 1.93
CA VAL A 41 19.36 6.22 0.76
C VAL A 41 18.61 7.51 1.08
N ARG A 42 19.33 8.62 1.16
CA ARG A 42 18.74 9.94 1.44
C ARG A 42 18.39 10.66 0.15
N LEU A 43 17.15 11.10 0.05
CA LEU A 43 16.62 11.95 -1.02
C LEU A 43 16.12 13.27 -0.40
N PRO A 44 15.89 14.31 -1.21
CA PRO A 44 15.30 15.54 -0.69
C PRO A 44 13.97 15.27 0.04
N GLY A 45 13.92 15.53 1.35
CA GLY A 45 12.72 15.38 2.17
C GLY A 45 12.34 13.96 2.59
N VAL A 46 12.98 12.91 2.07
CA VAL A 46 12.66 11.51 2.43
C VAL A 46 13.94 10.66 2.58
N SER A 47 13.81 9.56 3.33
CA SER A 47 14.87 8.55 3.46
C SER A 47 14.30 7.17 3.18
N LEU A 48 15.00 6.40 2.36
CA LEU A 48 14.66 5.03 1.99
C LEU A 48 15.58 4.06 2.72
N ARG A 49 15.05 2.91 3.08
CA ARG A 49 15.84 1.73 3.45
C ARG A 49 15.85 0.75 2.28
N ARG A 50 16.99 0.61 1.64
CA ARG A 50 17.19 -0.30 0.50
C ARG A 50 17.62 -1.66 0.98
N THR A 51 16.88 -2.70 0.62
CA THR A 51 17.24 -4.10 0.87
C THR A 51 18.04 -4.68 -0.28
N ALA A 52 18.81 -5.74 -0.02
CA ALA A 52 19.56 -6.44 -1.05
C ALA A 52 18.66 -7.10 -2.12
N GLY A 53 17.39 -7.37 -1.80
CA GLY A 53 16.41 -8.00 -2.70
C GLY A 53 15.72 -7.03 -3.69
N GLY A 54 16.11 -5.75 -3.75
CA GLY A 54 15.50 -4.78 -4.67
C GLY A 54 14.24 -4.10 -4.13
N TYR A 55 13.95 -4.22 -2.83
CA TYR A 55 12.88 -3.51 -2.16
C TYR A 55 13.43 -2.26 -1.48
N ASP A 56 12.84 -1.11 -1.79
CA ASP A 56 13.10 0.14 -1.10
C ASP A 56 11.92 0.45 -0.16
N LEU A 57 12.20 0.62 1.14
CA LEU A 57 11.19 0.81 2.18
C LEU A 57 11.16 2.28 2.61
N LEU A 58 9.99 2.91 2.50
CA LEU A 58 9.75 4.31 2.77
C LEU A 58 8.76 4.49 3.93
N ALA A 59 9.10 5.28 4.94
CA ALA A 59 8.12 5.87 5.85
C ALA A 59 7.61 7.16 5.20
N ALA A 60 6.49 7.07 4.50
CA ALA A 60 5.99 8.12 3.62
C ALA A 60 5.30 9.28 4.35
N GLY A 61 4.98 9.08 5.63
CA GLY A 61 4.24 10.04 6.45
C GLY A 61 2.74 9.75 6.51
N VAL A 62 2.09 10.35 7.50
CA VAL A 62 0.67 10.13 7.79
C VAL A 62 -0.19 11.04 6.91
N GLY A 63 -1.25 10.46 6.36
CA GLY A 63 -2.25 11.12 5.53
C GLY A 63 -1.92 11.16 4.04
N PRO A 64 -2.94 11.34 3.19
CA PRO A 64 -2.81 11.12 1.75
C PRO A 64 -1.85 12.12 1.09
N ALA A 65 -1.82 13.37 1.54
CA ALA A 65 -1.00 14.41 0.93
C ALA A 65 0.50 14.17 1.14
N LEU A 66 0.93 13.87 2.38
CA LEU A 66 2.34 13.61 2.69
C LEU A 66 2.80 12.28 2.07
N ALA A 67 1.95 11.25 2.14
CA ALA A 67 2.22 9.97 1.52
C ALA A 67 2.43 10.09 0.00
N ALA A 68 1.58 10.88 -0.68
CA ALA A 68 1.74 11.16 -2.11
C ALA A 68 3.05 11.89 -2.41
N ALA A 69 3.36 12.97 -1.68
CA ALA A 69 4.58 13.76 -1.90
C ALA A 69 5.85 12.94 -1.71
N SER A 70 5.92 12.16 -0.63
CA SER A 70 7.07 11.30 -0.32
C SER A 70 7.24 10.18 -1.35
N THR A 71 6.15 9.53 -1.75
CA THR A 71 6.15 8.46 -2.77
C THR A 71 6.57 9.02 -4.13
N ALA A 72 6.02 10.17 -4.55
CA ALA A 72 6.40 10.82 -5.81
C ALA A 72 7.89 11.21 -5.82
N THR A 73 8.43 11.68 -4.71
CA THR A 73 9.87 11.97 -4.58
C THR A 73 10.72 10.73 -4.83
N ALA A 74 10.36 9.59 -4.22
CA ALA A 74 11.09 8.33 -4.42
C ALA A 74 10.98 7.82 -5.86
N LEU A 75 9.78 7.87 -6.45
CA LEU A 75 9.53 7.45 -7.84
C LEU A 75 10.31 8.31 -8.83
N THR A 76 10.27 9.64 -8.67
CA THR A 76 10.99 10.58 -9.53
C THR A 76 12.49 10.37 -9.44
N ALA A 77 13.05 10.22 -8.23
CA ALA A 77 14.48 9.98 -8.04
C ALA A 77 14.93 8.67 -8.70
N ALA A 78 14.13 7.60 -8.58
CA ALA A 78 14.43 6.31 -9.21
C ALA A 78 14.37 6.39 -10.74
N ALA A 79 13.38 7.09 -11.29
CA ALA A 79 13.23 7.29 -12.73
C ALA A 79 14.41 8.10 -13.31
N LEU A 80 14.77 9.22 -12.69
CA LEU A 80 15.92 10.04 -13.10
C LEU A 80 17.25 9.29 -12.94
N GLY A 81 17.36 8.39 -11.97
CA GLY A 81 18.51 7.52 -11.79
C GLY A 81 18.57 6.32 -12.75
N GLY A 82 17.63 6.20 -13.70
CA GLY A 82 17.59 5.12 -14.69
C GLY A 82 17.22 3.75 -14.11
N THR A 83 16.68 3.71 -12.91
CA THR A 83 16.30 2.46 -12.21
C THR A 83 14.87 2.57 -11.64
N PRO A 84 13.83 2.72 -12.50
CA PRO A 84 12.45 2.91 -12.06
C PRO A 84 11.94 1.70 -11.28
N TYR A 85 10.94 1.93 -10.43
CA TYR A 85 10.21 0.86 -9.76
C TYR A 85 9.19 0.24 -10.72
N ALA A 86 9.04 -1.07 -10.62
CA ALA A 86 8.04 -1.84 -11.37
C ALA A 86 6.71 -1.95 -10.61
N LEU A 87 6.72 -1.72 -9.30
CA LEU A 87 5.54 -1.77 -8.43
C LEU A 87 5.71 -0.82 -7.24
N VAL A 88 4.62 -0.20 -6.83
CA VAL A 88 4.50 0.48 -5.53
C VAL A 88 3.54 -0.32 -4.64
N VAL A 89 3.92 -0.54 -3.39
CA VAL A 89 3.07 -1.19 -2.39
C VAL A 89 2.79 -0.20 -1.26
N SER A 90 1.54 0.23 -1.10
CA SER A 90 1.09 0.89 0.13
C SER A 90 0.88 -0.17 1.20
N ALA A 91 1.51 -0.04 2.36
CA ALA A 91 1.43 -1.04 3.41
C ALA A 91 1.35 -0.41 4.80
N GLY A 92 0.66 -1.07 5.73
CA GLY A 92 0.55 -0.60 7.10
C GLY A 92 -0.58 -1.26 7.87
N ILE A 93 -0.84 -0.72 9.04
CA ILE A 93 -2.01 -1.11 9.85
C ILE A 93 -3.25 -0.33 9.41
N ALA A 94 -4.44 -0.83 9.78
CA ALA A 94 -5.72 -0.21 9.41
C ALA A 94 -6.81 -0.53 10.44
N GLY A 95 -7.89 0.25 10.41
CA GLY A 95 -9.16 -0.17 10.97
C GLY A 95 -9.87 -1.15 10.03
N GLY A 96 -10.42 -2.25 10.57
CA GLY A 96 -11.20 -3.20 9.79
C GLY A 96 -12.69 -2.99 9.95
N PHE A 97 -13.47 -3.22 8.89
CA PHE A 97 -14.93 -3.19 8.96
C PHE A 97 -15.47 -4.57 9.38
N PRO A 98 -16.04 -4.69 10.61
CA PRO A 98 -16.60 -5.98 11.04
C PRO A 98 -17.91 -6.30 10.29
N PRO A 99 -18.28 -7.59 10.15
CA PRO A 99 -17.51 -8.77 10.54
C PRO A 99 -16.46 -9.21 9.50
N ASP A 100 -16.35 -8.48 8.38
CA ASP A 100 -15.64 -8.92 7.17
C ASP A 100 -14.11 -8.84 7.30
N ALA A 101 -13.60 -7.90 8.09
CA ALA A 101 -12.17 -7.73 8.36
C ALA A 101 -11.92 -7.64 9.88
N PRO A 102 -11.87 -8.77 10.59
CA PRO A 102 -11.63 -8.78 12.03
C PRO A 102 -10.19 -8.35 12.38
N VAL A 103 -9.99 -7.92 13.62
CA VAL A 103 -8.66 -7.60 14.16
C VAL A 103 -7.72 -8.80 14.00
N GLY A 104 -6.50 -8.53 13.52
CA GLY A 104 -5.48 -9.53 13.22
C GLY A 104 -5.52 -10.09 11.79
N SER A 105 -6.57 -9.80 11.00
CA SER A 105 -6.62 -10.21 9.60
C SER A 105 -5.76 -9.33 8.68
N LEU A 106 -5.37 -9.90 7.53
CA LEU A 106 -4.79 -9.16 6.42
C LEU A 106 -5.87 -8.87 5.38
N VAL A 107 -5.79 -7.68 4.78
CA VAL A 107 -6.63 -7.24 3.67
C VAL A 107 -5.72 -6.87 2.49
N VAL A 108 -6.03 -7.37 1.31
CA VAL A 108 -5.44 -6.96 0.03
C VAL A 108 -6.46 -6.10 -0.70
N ALA A 109 -6.10 -4.87 -1.05
CA ALA A 109 -7.00 -4.01 -1.80
C ALA A 109 -7.19 -4.51 -3.24
N ASP A 110 -8.42 -4.65 -3.68
CA ASP A 110 -8.79 -4.70 -5.10
C ASP A 110 -9.31 -3.35 -5.59
N GLU A 111 -9.61 -2.46 -4.63
CA GLU A 111 -9.91 -1.05 -4.83
C GLU A 111 -9.24 -0.21 -3.74
N ILE A 112 -8.52 0.83 -4.14
CA ILE A 112 -7.90 1.84 -3.27
C ILE A 112 -8.72 3.12 -3.47
N THR A 113 -9.52 3.52 -2.47
CA THR A 113 -10.55 4.54 -2.68
C THR A 113 -10.45 5.68 -1.69
N ALA A 114 -10.42 6.94 -2.18
CA ALA A 114 -10.59 8.12 -1.34
C ALA A 114 -12.06 8.28 -0.94
N ALA A 115 -12.37 8.04 0.33
CA ALA A 115 -13.75 8.01 0.82
C ALA A 115 -14.33 9.39 1.18
N ASP A 116 -13.48 10.42 1.27
CA ASP A 116 -13.83 11.77 1.70
C ASP A 116 -13.34 12.87 0.73
N LEU A 117 -12.97 12.51 -0.51
CA LEU A 117 -12.61 13.45 -1.55
C LEU A 117 -13.85 13.85 -2.36
N GLY A 118 -14.43 14.99 -2.04
CA GLY A 118 -15.69 15.44 -2.66
C GLY A 118 -16.22 16.72 -2.05
N ALA A 119 -17.53 16.92 -2.20
CA ALA A 119 -18.26 18.05 -1.65
C ALA A 119 -19.35 17.57 -0.70
N GLU A 120 -19.59 18.32 0.38
CA GLU A 120 -20.76 18.17 1.23
C GLU A 120 -21.90 18.99 0.66
N THR A 121 -23.11 18.42 0.57
CA THR A 121 -24.33 19.08 0.11
C THR A 121 -25.46 18.86 1.12
N ALA A 122 -26.58 19.52 0.94
CA ALA A 122 -27.76 19.33 1.78
C ALA A 122 -28.30 17.89 1.71
N GLU A 123 -28.08 17.22 0.56
CA GLU A 123 -28.52 15.84 0.31
C GLU A 123 -27.47 14.80 0.73
N GLY A 124 -26.25 15.23 1.10
CA GLY A 124 -25.15 14.37 1.52
C GLY A 124 -23.84 14.64 0.79
N PHE A 125 -22.95 13.67 0.83
CA PHE A 125 -21.63 13.75 0.22
C PHE A 125 -21.66 13.33 -1.27
N LEU A 126 -21.05 14.16 -2.13
CA LEU A 126 -20.82 13.89 -3.55
C LEU A 126 -19.31 13.73 -3.79
N PRO A 127 -18.84 12.59 -4.33
CA PRO A 127 -17.44 12.42 -4.70
C PRO A 127 -17.07 13.35 -5.87
N VAL A 128 -15.79 13.73 -5.99
CA VAL A 128 -15.33 14.64 -7.07
C VAL A 128 -15.64 14.12 -8.47
N THR A 129 -15.77 12.81 -8.65
CA THR A 129 -16.14 12.19 -9.92
C THR A 129 -17.59 12.52 -10.34
N GLU A 130 -18.52 12.65 -9.39
CA GLU A 130 -19.88 13.10 -9.66
C GLU A 130 -19.95 14.62 -9.91
N LEU A 131 -18.92 15.37 -9.46
CA LEU A 131 -18.74 16.77 -9.79
C LEU A 131 -18.10 16.98 -11.19
N GLY A 132 -17.75 15.88 -11.87
CA GLY A 132 -17.23 15.91 -13.26
C GLY A 132 -15.71 16.02 -13.38
N PHE A 133 -14.93 15.80 -12.32
CA PHE A 133 -13.47 15.84 -12.37
C PHE A 133 -12.80 14.89 -11.38
N GLY A 134 -11.50 14.63 -11.60
CA GLY A 134 -10.67 13.83 -10.70
C GLY A 134 -10.91 12.32 -10.76
N THR A 135 -10.26 11.62 -9.86
CA THR A 135 -10.36 10.18 -9.63
C THR A 135 -10.53 9.95 -8.12
N VAL A 136 -11.31 8.97 -7.73
CA VAL A 136 -11.47 8.57 -6.32
C VAL A 136 -11.09 7.11 -6.09
N THR A 137 -10.75 6.35 -7.14
CA THR A 137 -10.44 4.92 -7.03
C THR A 137 -9.32 4.52 -7.97
N HIS A 138 -8.34 3.82 -7.44
CA HIS A 138 -7.32 3.08 -8.20
C HIS A 138 -7.51 1.59 -8.01
N ARG A 139 -7.17 0.80 -9.05
CA ARG A 139 -7.30 -0.66 -9.03
C ARG A 139 -5.94 -1.32 -9.22
N PRO A 140 -5.49 -2.11 -8.24
CA PRO A 140 -4.30 -2.94 -8.42
C PRO A 140 -4.48 -3.98 -9.54
N PRO A 141 -3.37 -4.52 -10.10
CA PRO A 141 -3.44 -5.59 -11.09
C PRO A 141 -4.18 -6.81 -10.55
N HIS A 142 -5.31 -7.17 -11.19
CA HIS A 142 -6.20 -8.23 -10.72
C HIS A 142 -5.51 -9.61 -10.55
N PRO A 143 -4.63 -10.07 -11.46
CA PRO A 143 -3.90 -11.32 -11.25
C PRO A 143 -3.05 -11.30 -9.97
N LEU A 144 -2.37 -10.17 -9.69
CA LEU A 144 -1.55 -10.00 -8.50
C LEU A 144 -2.38 -10.04 -7.22
N VAL A 145 -3.53 -9.35 -7.20
CA VAL A 145 -4.47 -9.39 -6.06
C VAL A 145 -4.92 -10.82 -5.77
N ARG A 146 -5.32 -11.57 -6.79
CA ARG A 146 -5.76 -12.97 -6.66
C ARG A 146 -4.66 -13.86 -6.07
N ASP A 147 -3.45 -13.75 -6.59
CA ASP A 147 -2.33 -14.59 -6.17
C ASP A 147 -1.90 -14.26 -4.73
N LEU A 148 -1.93 -12.97 -4.38
CA LEU A 148 -1.64 -12.51 -3.02
C LEU A 148 -2.72 -12.88 -2.00
N THR A 149 -4.00 -12.78 -2.34
CA THR A 149 -5.07 -13.22 -1.43
C THR A 149 -4.94 -14.70 -1.07
N THR A 150 -4.54 -15.52 -2.05
CA THR A 150 -4.28 -16.94 -1.81
C THR A 150 -3.04 -17.15 -0.93
N ALA A 151 -1.93 -16.49 -1.26
CA ALA A 151 -0.67 -16.67 -0.53
C ALA A 151 -0.72 -16.14 0.91
N LEU A 152 -1.48 -15.09 1.15
CA LEU A 152 -1.59 -14.43 2.46
C LEU A 152 -2.73 -14.97 3.32
N ASP A 153 -3.59 -15.82 2.77
CA ASP A 153 -4.87 -16.19 3.39
C ASP A 153 -5.68 -14.93 3.78
N ALA A 154 -5.73 -13.97 2.86
CA ALA A 154 -6.33 -12.66 3.07
C ALA A 154 -7.63 -12.50 2.29
N ARG A 155 -8.43 -11.49 2.64
CA ARG A 155 -9.60 -11.10 1.84
C ARG A 155 -9.24 -9.97 0.89
N ALA A 156 -9.84 -9.98 -0.31
CA ALA A 156 -9.80 -8.85 -1.24
C ALA A 156 -11.06 -7.99 -1.11
N GLY A 157 -10.88 -6.68 -1.13
CA GLY A 157 -11.97 -5.71 -1.10
C GLY A 157 -11.48 -4.28 -1.15
N ALA A 158 -12.37 -3.31 -0.99
CA ALA A 158 -12.00 -1.91 -0.99
C ALA A 158 -11.27 -1.53 0.31
N VAL A 159 -10.12 -0.85 0.18
CA VAL A 159 -9.46 -0.14 1.27
C VAL A 159 -9.76 1.35 1.11
N LEU A 160 -10.41 1.91 2.13
CA LEU A 160 -10.79 3.32 2.14
C LEU A 160 -9.64 4.18 2.68
N THR A 161 -9.31 5.25 1.97
CA THR A 161 -8.43 6.30 2.46
C THR A 161 -9.28 7.45 2.96
N VAL A 162 -9.03 7.89 4.18
CA VAL A 162 -9.69 9.03 4.82
C VAL A 162 -8.67 10.01 5.40
N SER A 163 -8.98 11.30 5.36
CA SER A 163 -8.17 12.32 6.05
C SER A 163 -8.49 12.42 7.54
N THR A 164 -9.65 11.92 7.95
CA THR A 164 -10.08 11.85 9.35
C THR A 164 -10.60 10.45 9.64
N VAL A 165 -9.89 9.70 10.50
CA VAL A 165 -10.30 8.34 10.89
C VAL A 165 -11.67 8.32 11.54
N THR A 166 -12.44 7.30 11.21
CA THR A 166 -13.79 7.10 11.71
C THR A 166 -13.80 6.81 13.21
N GLY A 167 -14.55 7.64 13.95
CA GLY A 167 -14.62 7.58 15.41
C GLY A 167 -16.02 7.29 15.96
N SER A 168 -17.03 7.06 15.09
CA SER A 168 -18.40 6.77 15.54
C SER A 168 -19.03 5.64 14.72
N ALA A 169 -20.07 5.00 15.29
CA ALA A 169 -20.82 3.95 14.61
C ALA A 169 -21.61 4.50 13.42
N GLU A 170 -22.14 5.71 13.51
CA GLU A 170 -22.90 6.38 12.46
C GLU A 170 -22.00 6.63 11.24
N ARG A 171 -20.79 7.15 11.45
CA ARG A 171 -19.82 7.37 10.36
C ARG A 171 -19.41 6.06 9.71
N ALA A 172 -19.16 5.01 10.49
CA ALA A 172 -18.84 3.68 9.98
C ALA A 172 -19.98 3.12 9.12
N ALA A 173 -21.24 3.27 9.56
CA ALA A 173 -22.41 2.86 8.80
C ALA A 173 -22.56 3.63 7.48
N LEU A 174 -22.34 4.96 7.49
CA LEU A 174 -22.37 5.79 6.28
C LEU A 174 -21.29 5.37 5.27
N LEU A 175 -20.08 5.08 5.73
CA LEU A 175 -19.00 4.61 4.85
C LEU A 175 -19.34 3.24 4.24
N ARG A 176 -19.86 2.29 5.05
CA ARG A 176 -20.31 0.99 4.56
C ARG A 176 -21.45 1.10 3.55
N ALA A 177 -22.40 2.00 3.75
CA ALA A 177 -23.51 2.22 2.82
C ALA A 177 -23.02 2.75 1.45
N ARG A 178 -22.03 3.66 1.46
CA ARG A 178 -21.41 4.19 0.22
C ARG A 178 -20.43 3.21 -0.43
N HIS A 179 -19.74 2.42 0.37
CA HIS A 179 -18.72 1.47 -0.08
C HIS A 179 -19.03 0.06 0.44
N PRO A 180 -19.99 -0.67 -0.16
CA PRO A 180 -20.45 -1.97 0.36
C PRO A 180 -19.34 -3.04 0.41
N ARG A 181 -18.27 -2.86 -0.38
CA ARG A 181 -17.11 -3.76 -0.44
C ARG A 181 -15.96 -3.32 0.47
N ALA A 182 -16.13 -2.27 1.29
CA ALA A 182 -15.09 -1.79 2.19
C ALA A 182 -14.73 -2.85 3.23
N LEU A 183 -13.44 -3.21 3.29
CA LEU A 183 -12.86 -4.10 4.28
C LEU A 183 -12.03 -3.34 5.31
N ALA A 184 -11.32 -2.29 4.90
CA ALA A 184 -10.45 -1.54 5.81
C ALA A 184 -10.50 -0.03 5.56
N GLU A 185 -10.12 0.74 6.58
CA GLU A 185 -9.92 2.19 6.55
C GLU A 185 -8.50 2.51 6.98
N ALA A 186 -7.81 3.32 6.18
CA ALA A 186 -6.46 3.83 6.43
C ALA A 186 -6.36 5.30 6.01
N MET A 187 -5.16 5.89 6.01
CA MET A 187 -5.00 7.31 5.71
C MET A 187 -4.10 7.61 4.51
N GLU A 188 -3.39 6.65 3.92
CA GLU A 188 -2.31 6.92 2.96
C GLU A 188 -2.56 6.35 1.56
N GLY A 189 -3.27 5.21 1.47
CA GLY A 189 -3.29 4.36 0.27
C GLY A 189 -3.62 5.09 -1.02
N PHE A 190 -4.64 5.94 -1.01
CA PHE A 190 -5.01 6.72 -2.19
C PHE A 190 -3.91 7.72 -2.61
N GLY A 191 -3.25 8.38 -1.65
CA GLY A 191 -2.13 9.28 -1.96
C GLY A 191 -0.94 8.55 -2.58
N VAL A 192 -0.61 7.36 -2.07
CA VAL A 192 0.41 6.49 -2.65
C VAL A 192 0.02 6.07 -4.07
N ALA A 193 -1.25 5.71 -4.28
CA ALA A 193 -1.78 5.29 -5.57
C ALA A 193 -1.79 6.43 -6.61
N GLU A 194 -2.13 7.66 -6.21
CA GLU A 194 -2.03 8.85 -7.06
C GLU A 194 -0.60 9.09 -7.55
N ALA A 195 0.38 9.01 -6.63
CA ALA A 195 1.78 9.15 -6.98
C ALA A 195 2.24 8.05 -7.95
N ALA A 196 1.84 6.80 -7.72
CA ALA A 196 2.14 5.67 -8.59
C ALA A 196 1.53 5.87 -9.99
N ALA A 197 0.25 6.26 -10.06
CA ALA A 197 -0.47 6.51 -11.31
C ALA A 197 0.17 7.64 -12.12
N ALA A 198 0.59 8.74 -11.47
CA ALA A 198 1.28 9.85 -12.14
C ALA A 198 2.61 9.42 -12.79
N HIS A 199 3.23 8.34 -12.30
CA HIS A 199 4.45 7.75 -12.87
C HIS A 199 4.20 6.54 -13.77
N GLY A 200 2.93 6.17 -14.01
CA GLY A 200 2.58 4.98 -14.80
C GLY A 200 3.02 3.66 -14.14
N THR A 201 3.26 3.68 -12.84
CA THR A 201 3.70 2.50 -12.06
C THR A 201 2.49 1.81 -11.44
N PRO A 202 2.34 0.49 -11.58
CA PRO A 202 1.30 -0.27 -10.88
C PRO A 202 1.37 -0.08 -9.36
N VAL A 203 0.21 -0.11 -8.70
CA VAL A 203 0.09 0.02 -7.26
C VAL A 203 -0.62 -1.19 -6.65
N LEU A 204 -0.24 -1.54 -5.43
CA LEU A 204 -0.87 -2.52 -4.57
C LEU A 204 -1.09 -1.89 -3.19
N GLU A 205 -2.10 -2.34 -2.45
CA GLU A 205 -2.26 -1.96 -1.04
C GLU A 205 -2.56 -3.18 -0.19
N ILE A 206 -1.85 -3.28 0.97
CA ILE A 206 -1.99 -4.37 1.94
C ILE A 206 -2.10 -3.77 3.32
N ARG A 207 -3.12 -4.19 4.08
CA ARG A 207 -3.37 -3.70 5.44
C ARG A 207 -3.52 -4.84 6.43
N ALA A 208 -2.89 -4.67 7.60
CA ALA A 208 -3.11 -5.53 8.76
C ALA A 208 -4.08 -4.82 9.72
N VAL A 209 -5.15 -5.49 10.10
CA VAL A 209 -6.22 -4.88 10.90
C VAL A 209 -5.81 -4.83 12.37
N SER A 210 -5.69 -3.61 12.93
CA SER A 210 -5.32 -3.35 14.33
C SER A 210 -6.51 -3.10 15.26
N ASN A 211 -7.63 -2.63 14.70
CA ASN A 211 -8.83 -2.25 15.44
C ASN A 211 -10.07 -2.29 14.54
N PRO A 212 -11.28 -2.36 15.07
CA PRO A 212 -12.49 -2.17 14.29
C PRO A 212 -12.66 -0.69 13.90
N VAL A 213 -13.22 -0.43 12.70
CA VAL A 213 -13.73 0.88 12.31
C VAL A 213 -15.02 1.17 13.08
N GLY A 214 -15.09 2.33 13.74
CA GLY A 214 -16.24 2.73 14.54
C GLY A 214 -15.85 3.50 15.80
N PRO A 215 -16.59 3.34 16.90
CA PRO A 215 -16.30 4.02 18.14
C PRO A 215 -14.87 3.83 18.60
N ARG A 216 -14.20 4.94 18.93
CA ARG A 216 -12.77 4.94 19.20
C ARG A 216 -12.44 4.45 20.60
N ASP A 217 -11.98 3.20 20.71
CA ASP A 217 -11.43 2.61 21.92
C ASP A 217 -9.95 2.25 21.71
N ARG A 218 -9.04 3.17 22.02
CA ARG A 218 -7.59 2.96 21.85
C ARG A 218 -7.00 1.87 22.75
N ALA A 219 -7.65 1.57 23.88
CA ALA A 219 -7.19 0.52 24.78
C ALA A 219 -7.37 -0.88 24.17
N ALA A 220 -8.34 -1.03 23.28
CA ALA A 220 -8.59 -2.28 22.56
C ALA A 220 -7.75 -2.45 21.27
N TRP A 221 -6.94 -1.49 20.91
CA TRP A 221 -6.13 -1.57 19.68
C TRP A 221 -5.00 -2.58 19.82
N ARG A 222 -4.89 -3.47 18.85
CA ARG A 222 -3.90 -4.55 18.78
C ARG A 222 -2.79 -4.21 17.78
N ILE A 223 -2.15 -3.04 17.98
CA ILE A 223 -1.11 -2.53 17.06
C ILE A 223 0.05 -3.51 16.93
N GLY A 224 0.54 -4.07 18.04
CA GLY A 224 1.65 -5.03 18.02
C GLY A 224 1.34 -6.28 17.21
N ASP A 225 0.12 -6.81 17.36
CA ASP A 225 -0.33 -8.00 16.62
C ASP A 225 -0.47 -7.70 15.13
N ALA A 226 -0.98 -6.51 14.77
CA ALA A 226 -1.09 -6.07 13.38
C ALA A 226 0.28 -5.88 12.72
N LEU A 227 1.27 -5.30 13.44
CA LEU A 227 2.63 -5.19 12.95
C LEU A 227 3.28 -6.56 12.74
N ALA A 228 3.07 -7.52 13.64
CA ALA A 228 3.54 -8.89 13.48
C ALA A 228 2.89 -9.56 12.25
N ALA A 229 1.56 -9.42 12.09
CA ALA A 229 0.85 -9.94 10.92
C ALA A 229 1.36 -9.30 9.62
N LEU A 230 1.73 -8.01 9.63
CA LEU A 230 2.33 -7.32 8.49
C LEU A 230 3.70 -7.94 8.15
N THR A 231 4.56 -8.18 9.14
CA THR A 231 5.85 -8.86 8.96
C THR A 231 5.70 -10.24 8.33
N GLU A 232 4.83 -11.08 8.88
CA GLU A 232 4.55 -12.42 8.37
C GLU A 232 3.92 -12.38 6.97
N GLY A 233 3.03 -11.40 6.73
CA GLY A 233 2.43 -11.15 5.43
C GLY A 233 3.49 -10.85 4.37
N PHE A 234 4.44 -9.96 4.67
CA PHE A 234 5.51 -9.63 3.74
C PHE A 234 6.46 -10.81 3.47
N ALA A 235 6.75 -11.65 4.45
CA ALA A 235 7.54 -12.86 4.24
C ALA A 235 6.88 -13.82 3.23
N ARG A 236 5.54 -13.88 3.19
CA ARG A 236 4.76 -14.67 2.21
C ARG A 236 4.54 -13.94 0.89
N LEU A 237 4.48 -12.61 0.89
CA LEU A 237 4.28 -11.76 -0.28
C LEU A 237 5.52 -11.76 -1.20
N VAL A 238 6.72 -11.67 -0.65
CA VAL A 238 7.97 -11.54 -1.43
C VAL A 238 8.11 -12.63 -2.50
N PRO A 239 7.92 -13.94 -2.21
CA PRO A 239 8.00 -14.98 -3.23
C PRO A 239 6.95 -14.87 -4.35
N VAL A 240 5.82 -14.20 -4.10
CA VAL A 240 4.79 -13.94 -5.13
C VAL A 240 5.26 -12.82 -6.04
N LEU A 241 5.79 -11.72 -5.47
CA LEU A 241 6.29 -10.58 -6.24
C LEU A 241 7.52 -10.92 -7.09
N GLU A 242 8.39 -11.82 -6.61
CA GLU A 242 9.55 -12.30 -7.40
C GLU A 242 9.15 -13.05 -8.68
N LYS A 243 7.95 -13.64 -8.69
CA LYS A 243 7.39 -14.35 -9.85
C LYS A 243 6.48 -13.47 -10.72
N TRP A 244 6.08 -12.33 -10.19
CA TRP A 244 5.17 -11.44 -10.89
C TRP A 244 5.90 -10.68 -12.00
N ASN A 245 5.26 -10.64 -13.17
CA ASN A 245 5.75 -9.88 -14.30
C ASN A 245 4.83 -8.65 -14.52
N PRO A 246 5.35 -7.42 -14.48
CA PRO A 246 4.57 -6.20 -14.70
C PRO A 246 3.83 -6.14 -16.06
N HIS A 247 4.22 -6.97 -17.02
CA HIS A 247 3.62 -7.04 -18.35
C HIS A 247 2.48 -8.07 -18.46
N ASP A 248 2.25 -8.89 -17.43
CA ASP A 248 1.12 -9.81 -17.35
C ASP A 248 -0.13 -9.03 -16.88
N ARG A 249 -0.91 -8.56 -17.86
CA ARG A 249 -2.16 -7.79 -17.65
C ARG A 249 -3.38 -8.67 -17.73
#